data_81af5713fb47b5027b5398a52a70595f
#
_entry.id   81af5713fb47b5027b5398a52a70595f
#
_cell.length_a   1.000
_cell.length_b   1.000
_cell.length_c   1.000
_cell.angle_alpha   90.00
_cell.angle_beta   90.00
_cell.angle_gamma   90.00
#
_symmetry.space_group_name_H-M   'P 1'
#
loop_
_entity.id
_entity.type
_entity.pdbx_description
1 polymer ?
#
loop_
_entity_poly.entity_id
_entity_poly.type
_entity_poly.pdbx_seq_one_letter_code
_entity_poly.pdbx_strand_id
1 'polypeptide(L)'
;MTNFKYYKISKTKKIRYLSNNFRNNLYIVFLHGFMSDLEGEKPKAFLKYAKKNKLGFLAVEYSGHGKSSGEFTKGNISNWTNETKIMIKKIVKKNNFILIGSSMGSWISLNQFKYFKKQIKGFLGIGSAPEFLENLMWNKFSKKMKKELRMNKIINLKHGNYEYPITLQLINDGRKNRVLNKKIPQNLK
;
A
#
# COMPACT_ATOMS: atom_id res chain seq x y z
N MET A 1 -20.56 -1.66 13.43
CA MET A 1 -19.84 -2.68 12.64
C MET A 1 -19.02 -2.02 11.55
N THR A 2 -17.83 -2.53 11.27
CA THR A 2 -16.97 -2.06 10.18
C THR A 2 -17.45 -2.68 8.88
N ASN A 3 -18.03 -1.87 7.99
CA ASN A 3 -18.62 -2.39 6.74
C ASN A 3 -17.57 -2.39 5.63
N PHE A 4 -17.01 -3.56 5.34
CA PHE A 4 -16.11 -3.78 4.21
C PHE A 4 -16.89 -3.77 2.89
N LYS A 5 -16.30 -3.16 1.89
CA LYS A 5 -16.84 -3.07 0.53
C LYS A 5 -15.86 -3.69 -0.46
N TYR A 6 -16.36 -4.05 -1.63
CA TYR A 6 -15.55 -4.58 -2.72
C TYR A 6 -15.73 -3.73 -3.98
N TYR A 7 -14.63 -3.46 -4.66
CA TYR A 7 -14.63 -2.80 -5.95
C TYR A 7 -14.00 -3.70 -7.00
N LYS A 8 -14.71 -3.93 -8.10
CA LYS A 8 -14.24 -4.73 -9.23
C LYS A 8 -13.34 -3.89 -10.11
N ILE A 9 -12.04 -4.12 -10.06
CA ILE A 9 -11.03 -3.41 -10.87
C ILE A 9 -10.98 -3.95 -12.30
N SER A 10 -11.17 -5.29 -12.47
CA SER A 10 -11.23 -5.96 -13.76
C SER A 10 -12.23 -7.11 -13.71
N LYS A 11 -12.38 -7.86 -14.83
CA LYS A 11 -13.27 -9.04 -14.88
C LYS A 11 -12.98 -10.05 -13.77
N THR A 12 -11.69 -10.23 -13.40
CA THR A 12 -11.23 -11.26 -12.45
C THR A 12 -10.72 -10.70 -11.12
N LYS A 13 -10.60 -9.36 -10.96
CA LYS A 13 -9.96 -8.75 -9.80
C LYS A 13 -10.93 -7.88 -9.00
N LYS A 14 -11.15 -8.23 -7.73
CA LYS A 14 -11.90 -7.46 -6.73
C LYS A 14 -10.97 -6.99 -5.61
N ILE A 15 -11.03 -5.72 -5.27
CA ILE A 15 -10.28 -5.09 -4.18
C ILE A 15 -11.23 -4.81 -3.02
N ARG A 16 -10.90 -5.33 -1.83
CA ARG A 16 -11.60 -5.01 -0.58
C ARG A 16 -11.15 -3.63 -0.09
N TYR A 17 -12.06 -2.87 0.45
CA TYR A 17 -11.75 -1.55 0.99
C TYR A 17 -12.70 -1.15 2.11
N LEU A 18 -12.28 -0.17 2.89
CA LEU A 18 -13.12 0.53 3.86
C LEU A 18 -13.34 1.96 3.40
N SER A 19 -14.55 2.45 3.51
CA SER A 19 -14.86 3.87 3.34
C SER A 19 -16.02 4.25 4.24
N ASN A 20 -16.05 5.52 4.65
CA ASN A 20 -17.23 6.11 5.27
C ASN A 20 -18.03 6.91 4.24
N ASN A 21 -19.19 7.42 4.67
CA ASN A 21 -20.11 8.15 3.80
C ASN A 21 -20.02 9.68 4.00
N PHE A 22 -19.04 10.18 4.75
CA PHE A 22 -18.89 11.62 4.91
C PHE A 22 -18.43 12.26 3.59
N ARG A 23 -19.21 13.21 3.10
CA ARG A 23 -18.89 14.04 1.93
C ARG A 23 -18.16 15.28 2.44
N ASN A 24 -16.87 15.15 2.71
CA ASN A 24 -16.01 16.27 3.07
C ASN A 24 -15.00 16.53 1.94
N ASN A 25 -14.48 17.75 1.89
CA ASN A 25 -13.42 18.14 0.95
C ASN A 25 -12.06 17.55 1.31
N LEU A 26 -11.92 16.93 2.50
CA LEU A 26 -10.70 16.30 2.97
C LEU A 26 -10.94 14.84 3.34
N TYR A 27 -10.10 13.96 2.83
CA TYR A 27 -10.11 12.52 3.10
C TYR A 27 -8.83 12.09 3.82
N ILE A 28 -8.94 11.03 4.62
CA ILE A 28 -7.81 10.21 5.06
C ILE A 28 -7.77 8.98 4.15
N VAL A 29 -6.62 8.73 3.51
CA VAL A 29 -6.35 7.54 2.71
C VAL A 29 -5.31 6.71 3.45
N PHE A 30 -5.73 5.56 3.99
CA PHE A 30 -4.88 4.64 4.75
C PHE A 30 -4.41 3.47 3.87
N LEU A 31 -3.12 3.18 3.92
CA LEU A 31 -2.45 2.12 3.16
C LEU A 31 -1.67 1.21 4.12
N HIS A 32 -2.01 -0.08 4.11
CA HIS A 32 -1.42 -1.07 5.03
C HIS A 32 -0.03 -1.56 4.58
N GLY A 33 0.63 -2.31 5.45
CA GLY A 33 1.96 -2.88 5.22
C GLY A 33 1.98 -4.15 4.39
N PHE A 34 3.19 -4.65 4.17
CA PHE A 34 3.47 -5.91 3.48
C PHE A 34 2.85 -7.09 4.23
N MET A 35 2.16 -7.99 3.53
CA MET A 35 1.42 -9.14 4.07
C MET A 35 0.45 -8.80 5.22
N SER A 36 -0.06 -7.59 5.24
CA SER A 36 -1.06 -7.12 6.20
C SER A 36 -2.44 -7.01 5.53
N ASP A 37 -3.45 -6.60 6.29
CA ASP A 37 -4.82 -6.44 5.84
C ASP A 37 -5.50 -5.20 6.47
N LEU A 38 -6.82 -5.11 6.35
CA LEU A 38 -7.63 -4.04 6.93
C LEU A 38 -8.35 -4.44 8.25
N GLU A 39 -8.09 -5.62 8.79
CA GLU A 39 -8.74 -6.09 10.04
C GLU A 39 -7.95 -5.69 11.29
N GLY A 40 -6.72 -5.17 11.12
CA GLY A 40 -5.87 -4.72 12.21
C GLY A 40 -6.35 -3.44 12.91
N GLU A 41 -5.64 -3.06 13.98
CA GLU A 41 -5.96 -1.89 14.82
C GLU A 41 -5.82 -0.55 14.07
N LYS A 42 -4.77 -0.39 13.25
CA LYS A 42 -4.48 0.88 12.58
C LYS A 42 -5.62 1.35 11.67
N PRO A 43 -6.12 0.56 10.69
CA PRO A 43 -7.23 1.02 9.84
C PRO A 43 -8.50 1.31 10.63
N LYS A 44 -8.78 0.57 11.71
CA LYS A 44 -9.92 0.82 12.60
C LYS A 44 -9.78 2.14 13.35
N ALA A 45 -8.61 2.43 13.89
CA ALA A 45 -8.33 3.66 14.63
C ALA A 45 -8.48 4.90 13.71
N PHE A 46 -7.92 4.86 12.50
CA PHE A 46 -8.05 5.97 11.54
C PHE A 46 -9.47 6.12 11.01
N LEU A 47 -10.21 5.04 10.82
CA LEU A 47 -11.63 5.11 10.48
C LEU A 47 -12.45 5.78 11.61
N LYS A 48 -12.18 5.40 12.88
CA LYS A 48 -12.81 6.01 14.06
C LYS A 48 -12.50 7.50 14.14
N TYR A 49 -11.23 7.88 13.95
CA TYR A 49 -10.80 9.28 13.92
C TYR A 49 -11.49 10.06 12.80
N ALA A 50 -11.52 9.52 11.58
CA ALA A 50 -12.17 10.16 10.44
C ALA A 50 -13.68 10.38 10.70
N LYS A 51 -14.37 9.39 11.27
CA LYS A 51 -15.79 9.52 11.66
C LYS A 51 -15.99 10.62 12.70
N LYS A 52 -15.18 10.64 13.78
CA LYS A 52 -15.28 11.65 14.84
C LYS A 52 -15.12 13.07 14.30
N ASN A 53 -14.21 13.26 13.33
CA ASN A 53 -13.92 14.56 12.74
C ASN A 53 -14.69 14.84 11.44
N LYS A 54 -15.69 14.03 11.09
CA LYS A 54 -16.50 14.14 9.87
C LYS A 54 -15.67 14.22 8.57
N LEU A 55 -14.47 13.59 8.54
CA LEU A 55 -13.60 13.50 7.38
C LEU A 55 -13.99 12.32 6.49
N GLY A 56 -13.77 12.42 5.19
CA GLY A 56 -13.83 11.28 4.30
C GLY A 56 -12.76 10.23 4.67
N PHE A 57 -13.03 8.96 4.41
CA PHE A 57 -12.09 7.87 4.69
C PHE A 57 -12.06 6.85 3.56
N LEU A 58 -10.86 6.43 3.21
CA LEU A 58 -10.58 5.31 2.33
C LEU A 58 -9.41 4.51 2.90
N ALA A 59 -9.59 3.20 3.10
CA ALA A 59 -8.49 2.26 3.29
C ALA A 59 -8.56 1.19 2.21
N VAL A 60 -7.44 0.90 1.56
CA VAL A 60 -7.35 -0.03 0.43
C VAL A 60 -6.62 -1.29 0.86
N GLU A 61 -7.19 -2.45 0.57
CA GLU A 61 -6.54 -3.75 0.73
C GLU A 61 -6.12 -4.25 -0.65
N TYR A 62 -4.82 -4.29 -0.90
CA TYR A 62 -4.28 -4.63 -2.22
C TYR A 62 -4.60 -6.06 -2.65
N SER A 63 -4.55 -6.33 -3.96
CA SER A 63 -4.65 -7.71 -4.45
C SER A 63 -3.61 -8.64 -3.81
N GLY A 64 -4.01 -9.88 -3.55
CA GLY A 64 -3.18 -10.87 -2.86
C GLY A 64 -3.00 -10.64 -1.36
N HIS A 65 -3.70 -9.67 -0.76
CA HIS A 65 -3.70 -9.40 0.68
C HIS A 65 -5.10 -9.59 1.27
N GLY A 66 -5.17 -10.07 2.50
CA GLY A 66 -6.41 -10.22 3.25
C GLY A 66 -7.49 -10.97 2.47
N LYS A 67 -8.62 -10.31 2.21
CA LYS A 67 -9.76 -10.87 1.44
C LYS A 67 -9.93 -10.26 0.05
N SER A 68 -8.97 -9.45 -0.41
CA SER A 68 -8.89 -9.04 -1.81
C SER A 68 -8.51 -10.22 -2.70
N SER A 69 -9.02 -10.24 -3.93
CA SER A 69 -8.69 -11.31 -4.87
C SER A 69 -7.24 -11.26 -5.34
N GLY A 70 -6.76 -12.36 -5.89
CA GLY A 70 -5.42 -12.50 -6.45
C GLY A 70 -4.48 -13.26 -5.52
N GLU A 71 -3.33 -13.64 -6.07
CA GLU A 71 -2.26 -14.32 -5.34
C GLU A 71 -1.20 -13.31 -4.94
N PHE A 72 -0.72 -13.39 -3.70
CA PHE A 72 0.31 -12.49 -3.18
C PHE A 72 1.59 -12.53 -4.03
N THR A 73 2.02 -13.71 -4.46
CA THR A 73 3.23 -13.94 -5.27
C THR A 73 3.17 -13.33 -6.67
N LYS A 74 1.98 -12.98 -7.16
CA LYS A 74 1.76 -12.25 -8.42
C LYS A 74 1.67 -10.73 -8.22
N GLY A 75 1.62 -10.27 -6.97
CA GLY A 75 1.59 -8.85 -6.62
C GLY A 75 2.97 -8.19 -6.67
N ASN A 76 2.99 -6.87 -6.80
CA ASN A 76 4.20 -6.06 -6.75
C ASN A 76 3.87 -4.59 -6.49
N ILE A 77 4.88 -3.75 -6.28
CA ILE A 77 4.71 -2.33 -5.94
C ILE A 77 3.96 -1.56 -7.04
N SER A 78 4.23 -1.85 -8.31
CA SER A 78 3.53 -1.23 -9.44
C SER A 78 2.04 -1.54 -9.43
N ASN A 79 1.69 -2.82 -9.24
CA ASN A 79 0.30 -3.27 -9.20
C ASN A 79 -0.45 -2.61 -8.05
N TRP A 80 0.08 -2.69 -6.83
CA TRP A 80 -0.55 -2.14 -5.62
C TRP A 80 -0.65 -0.61 -5.67
N THR A 81 0.36 0.06 -6.26
CA THR A 81 0.31 1.51 -6.53
C THR A 81 -0.82 1.86 -7.51
N ASN A 82 -0.99 1.09 -8.59
CA ASN A 82 -2.04 1.34 -9.58
C ASN A 82 -3.44 1.03 -9.02
N GLU A 83 -3.59 -0.04 -8.25
CA GLU A 83 -4.84 -0.38 -7.55
C GLU A 83 -5.25 0.76 -6.61
N THR A 84 -4.30 1.25 -5.79
CA THR A 84 -4.52 2.41 -4.92
C THR A 84 -4.94 3.65 -5.71
N LYS A 85 -4.26 3.94 -6.83
CA LYS A 85 -4.62 5.06 -7.73
C LYS A 85 -6.06 4.95 -8.22
N ILE A 86 -6.49 3.76 -8.66
CA ILE A 86 -7.86 3.51 -9.13
C ILE A 86 -8.86 3.77 -7.99
N MET A 87 -8.58 3.26 -6.79
CA MET A 87 -9.46 3.42 -5.64
C MET A 87 -9.56 4.89 -5.19
N ILE A 88 -8.45 5.63 -5.16
CA ILE A 88 -8.46 7.07 -4.88
C ILE A 88 -9.33 7.80 -5.90
N LYS A 89 -9.13 7.58 -7.20
CA LYS A 89 -9.95 8.19 -8.26
C LYS A 89 -11.44 7.88 -8.10
N LYS A 90 -11.79 6.65 -7.70
CA LYS A 90 -13.18 6.22 -7.56
C LYS A 90 -13.87 6.77 -6.31
N ILE A 91 -13.19 6.76 -5.18
CA ILE A 91 -13.78 7.07 -3.86
C ILE A 91 -13.53 8.52 -3.45
N VAL A 92 -12.27 8.98 -3.53
CA VAL A 92 -11.88 10.34 -3.14
C VAL A 92 -12.23 11.35 -4.24
N LYS A 93 -12.18 10.93 -5.50
CA LYS A 93 -12.50 11.75 -6.68
C LYS A 93 -11.58 12.99 -6.78
N LYS A 94 -12.17 14.19 -6.77
CA LYS A 94 -11.45 15.48 -6.87
C LYS A 94 -11.09 16.09 -5.50
N ASN A 95 -11.51 15.46 -4.39
CA ASN A 95 -11.26 15.99 -3.05
C ASN A 95 -9.79 15.91 -2.67
N ASN A 96 -9.40 16.76 -1.72
CA ASN A 96 -8.08 16.71 -1.09
C ASN A 96 -7.98 15.50 -0.15
N PHE A 97 -6.75 15.03 0.10
CA PHE A 97 -6.55 13.94 1.04
C PHE A 97 -5.17 13.96 1.70
N ILE A 98 -5.11 13.36 2.88
CA ILE A 98 -3.89 13.04 3.61
C ILE A 98 -3.62 11.55 3.42
N LEU A 99 -2.40 11.21 3.03
CA LEU A 99 -1.94 9.82 2.94
C LEU A 99 -1.42 9.36 4.29
N ILE A 100 -1.84 8.19 4.74
CA ILE A 100 -1.28 7.52 5.92
C ILE A 100 -0.80 6.14 5.48
N GLY A 101 0.51 5.96 5.48
CA GLY A 101 1.14 4.70 5.06
C GLY A 101 1.80 3.97 6.23
N SER A 102 1.46 2.71 6.43
CA SER A 102 2.14 1.84 7.40
C SER A 102 3.15 0.94 6.68
N SER A 103 4.44 0.98 7.09
CA SER A 103 5.51 0.16 6.49
C SER A 103 5.56 0.29 4.95
N MET A 104 5.35 -0.80 4.18
CA MET A 104 5.20 -0.78 2.72
C MET A 104 4.14 0.21 2.23
N GLY A 105 3.07 0.42 2.99
CA GLY A 105 2.03 1.40 2.66
C GLY A 105 2.58 2.83 2.50
N SER A 106 3.67 3.16 3.21
CA SER A 106 4.39 4.42 3.03
C SER A 106 5.03 4.52 1.63
N TRP A 107 5.61 3.43 1.14
CA TRP A 107 6.18 3.38 -0.21
C TRP A 107 5.11 3.57 -1.29
N ILE A 108 3.98 2.87 -1.14
CA ILE A 108 2.85 3.00 -2.06
C ILE A 108 2.27 4.41 -1.99
N SER A 109 2.20 5.03 -0.78
CA SER A 109 1.80 6.42 -0.58
C SER A 109 2.70 7.40 -1.34
N LEU A 110 4.01 7.27 -1.18
CA LEU A 110 4.98 8.13 -1.88
C LEU A 110 4.86 8.00 -3.41
N ASN A 111 4.53 6.81 -3.93
CA ASN A 111 4.27 6.63 -5.35
C ASN A 111 2.97 7.31 -5.83
N GLN A 112 2.02 7.68 -4.94
CA GLN A 112 0.81 8.41 -5.35
C GLN A 112 1.08 9.87 -5.70
N PHE A 113 2.18 10.47 -5.22
CA PHE A 113 2.52 11.87 -5.51
C PHE A 113 2.66 12.15 -7.00
N LYS A 114 3.10 11.18 -7.81
CA LYS A 114 3.19 11.34 -9.27
C LYS A 114 1.81 11.52 -9.96
N TYR A 115 0.71 11.11 -9.29
CA TYR A 115 -0.64 11.18 -9.86
C TYR A 115 -1.52 12.26 -9.22
N PHE A 116 -1.28 12.60 -7.94
CA PHE A 116 -2.23 13.38 -7.13
C PHE A 116 -1.55 14.57 -6.43
N LYS A 117 -0.42 15.06 -6.94
CA LYS A 117 0.40 16.12 -6.34
C LYS A 117 -0.40 17.30 -5.79
N LYS A 118 -1.45 17.77 -6.51
CA LYS A 118 -2.28 18.90 -6.09
C LYS A 118 -3.31 18.54 -5.00
N GLN A 119 -3.75 17.28 -4.95
CA GLN A 119 -4.78 16.82 -4.02
C GLN A 119 -4.21 16.32 -2.69
N ILE A 120 -2.95 15.86 -2.67
CA ILE A 120 -2.27 15.42 -1.45
C ILE A 120 -1.92 16.64 -0.62
N LYS A 121 -2.46 16.72 0.60
CA LYS A 121 -2.26 17.82 1.56
C LYS A 121 -1.37 17.44 2.73
N GLY A 122 -1.02 16.18 2.87
CA GLY A 122 -0.11 15.70 3.90
C GLY A 122 0.22 14.23 3.73
N PHE A 123 1.29 13.80 4.38
CA PHE A 123 1.72 12.42 4.45
C PHE A 123 2.17 12.08 5.86
N LEU A 124 1.64 10.97 6.40
CA LEU A 124 2.06 10.39 7.67
C LEU A 124 2.57 8.97 7.42
N GLY A 125 3.82 8.72 7.76
CA GLY A 125 4.42 7.39 7.69
C GLY A 125 4.51 6.75 9.08
N ILE A 126 4.01 5.54 9.22
CA ILE A 126 4.07 4.76 10.46
C ILE A 126 5.00 3.57 10.24
N GLY A 127 6.16 3.55 10.92
CA GLY A 127 7.19 2.54 10.70
C GLY A 127 7.56 2.46 9.21
N SER A 128 7.75 3.62 8.58
CA SER A 128 7.93 3.75 7.12
C SER A 128 9.07 2.90 6.60
N ALA A 129 8.79 2.09 5.58
CA ALA A 129 9.78 1.23 4.93
C ALA A 129 9.76 1.36 3.40
N PRO A 130 9.99 2.57 2.83
CA PRO A 130 10.15 2.69 1.40
C PRO A 130 11.41 1.92 0.95
N GLU A 131 11.32 1.28 -0.22
CA GLU A 131 12.43 0.51 -0.83
C GLU A 131 12.98 -0.64 0.05
N PHE A 132 12.17 -1.14 1.01
CA PHE A 132 12.57 -2.20 1.93
C PHE A 132 13.01 -3.50 1.21
N LEU A 133 12.45 -3.77 0.04
CA LEU A 133 12.78 -4.94 -0.77
C LEU A 133 14.26 -4.95 -1.19
N GLU A 134 14.84 -3.79 -1.46
CA GLU A 134 16.27 -3.65 -1.75
C GLU A 134 17.07 -3.50 -0.45
N ASN A 135 16.71 -2.52 0.37
CA ASN A 135 17.54 -2.08 1.49
C ASN A 135 17.52 -3.05 2.68
N LEU A 136 16.37 -3.65 2.98
CA LEU A 136 16.19 -4.53 4.15
C LEU A 136 16.17 -6.02 3.79
N MET A 137 15.96 -6.37 2.51
CA MET A 137 15.92 -7.77 2.07
C MET A 137 17.08 -8.09 1.12
N TRP A 138 17.02 -7.65 -0.14
CA TRP A 138 18.00 -8.05 -1.14
C TRP A 138 19.46 -7.79 -0.72
N ASN A 139 19.77 -6.61 -0.17
CA ASN A 139 21.13 -6.28 0.25
C ASN A 139 21.62 -7.15 1.40
N LYS A 140 20.70 -7.68 2.22
CA LYS A 140 21.00 -8.57 3.36
C LYS A 140 20.99 -10.06 2.98
N PHE A 141 20.51 -10.43 1.81
CA PHE A 141 20.51 -11.82 1.37
C PHE A 141 21.94 -12.32 1.14
N SER A 142 22.23 -13.53 1.60
CA SER A 142 23.46 -14.23 1.32
C SER A 142 23.64 -14.48 -0.19
N LYS A 143 24.87 -14.78 -0.61
CA LYS A 143 25.16 -15.19 -2.02
C LYS A 143 24.31 -16.41 -2.41
N LYS A 144 24.13 -17.38 -1.50
CA LYS A 144 23.29 -18.57 -1.70
C LYS A 144 21.82 -18.19 -1.94
N MET A 145 21.22 -17.37 -1.08
CA MET A 145 19.83 -16.92 -1.22
C MET A 145 19.61 -16.14 -2.53
N LYS A 146 20.55 -15.25 -2.89
CA LYS A 146 20.47 -14.52 -4.16
C LYS A 146 20.53 -15.44 -5.37
N LYS A 147 21.38 -16.49 -5.33
CA LYS A 147 21.45 -17.52 -6.39
C LYS A 147 20.13 -18.29 -6.47
N GLU A 148 19.64 -18.78 -5.34
CA GLU A 148 18.37 -19.51 -5.23
C GLU A 148 17.19 -18.70 -5.78
N LEU A 149 17.05 -17.42 -5.36
CA LEU A 149 15.99 -16.54 -5.86
C LEU A 149 16.09 -16.29 -7.38
N ARG A 150 17.30 -16.22 -7.93
CA ARG A 150 17.48 -16.08 -9.39
C ARG A 150 17.10 -17.34 -10.16
N MET A 151 17.40 -18.53 -9.59
CA MET A 151 17.08 -19.82 -10.22
C MET A 151 15.60 -20.16 -10.08
N ASN A 152 15.06 -20.16 -8.86
CA ASN A 152 13.71 -20.62 -8.54
C ASN A 152 12.65 -19.53 -8.71
N LYS A 153 13.06 -18.26 -8.91
CA LYS A 153 12.20 -17.06 -9.01
C LYS A 153 11.45 -16.71 -7.73
N ILE A 154 11.52 -17.54 -6.70
CA ILE A 154 10.88 -17.37 -5.39
C ILE A 154 11.73 -18.02 -4.30
N ILE A 155 11.74 -17.39 -3.12
CA ILE A 155 12.25 -17.96 -1.86
C ILE A 155 11.25 -17.64 -0.74
N ASN A 156 11.20 -18.50 0.26
CA ASN A 156 10.41 -18.26 1.45
C ASN A 156 11.33 -17.78 2.60
N LEU A 157 11.04 -16.60 3.14
CA LEU A 157 11.74 -16.04 4.30
C LEU A 157 10.96 -16.36 5.55
N LYS A 158 11.61 -17.05 6.51
CA LYS A 158 11.04 -17.27 7.84
C LYS A 158 11.40 -16.12 8.77
N HIS A 159 10.41 -15.59 9.47
CA HIS A 159 10.58 -14.60 10.53
C HIS A 159 9.60 -14.92 11.68
N GLY A 160 10.11 -15.49 12.75
CA GLY A 160 9.28 -16.07 13.80
C GLY A 160 8.38 -17.18 13.24
N ASN A 161 7.09 -17.10 13.52
CA ASN A 161 6.08 -18.05 13.02
C ASN A 161 5.53 -17.71 11.63
N TYR A 162 6.06 -16.66 10.98
CA TYR A 162 5.60 -16.21 9.67
C TYR A 162 6.54 -16.64 8.56
N GLU A 163 5.98 -16.99 7.42
CA GLU A 163 6.70 -17.29 6.20
C GLU A 163 6.31 -16.28 5.10
N TYR A 164 7.31 -15.65 4.50
CA TYR A 164 7.12 -14.59 3.51
C TYR A 164 7.65 -15.06 2.17
N PRO A 165 6.79 -15.35 1.18
CA PRO A 165 7.22 -15.66 -0.17
C PRO A 165 7.73 -14.38 -0.86
N ILE A 166 9.01 -14.34 -1.18
CA ILE A 166 9.65 -13.24 -1.89
C ILE A 166 9.97 -13.69 -3.32
N THR A 167 9.40 -13.01 -4.29
CA THR A 167 9.64 -13.33 -5.70
C THR A 167 10.69 -12.41 -6.32
N LEU A 168 11.41 -12.91 -7.31
CA LEU A 168 12.38 -12.11 -8.04
C LEU A 168 11.69 -10.94 -8.79
N GLN A 169 10.47 -11.15 -9.28
CA GLN A 169 9.70 -10.10 -9.94
C GLN A 169 9.34 -8.96 -8.98
N LEU A 170 9.02 -9.28 -7.69
CA LEU A 170 8.74 -8.28 -6.67
C LEU A 170 9.97 -7.41 -6.39
N ILE A 171 11.16 -8.02 -6.24
CA ILE A 171 12.44 -7.30 -6.06
C ILE A 171 12.71 -6.39 -7.26
N ASN A 172 12.61 -6.92 -8.48
CA ASN A 172 12.89 -6.16 -9.70
C ASN A 172 11.90 -5.03 -9.93
N ASP A 173 10.62 -5.24 -9.61
CA ASP A 173 9.59 -4.20 -9.68
C ASP A 173 9.83 -3.12 -8.61
N GLY A 174 10.25 -3.50 -7.40
CA GLY A 174 10.65 -2.55 -6.37
C GLY A 174 11.73 -1.58 -6.85
N ARG A 175 12.74 -2.06 -7.55
CA ARG A 175 13.81 -1.23 -8.15
C ARG A 175 13.30 -0.20 -9.14
N LYS A 176 12.24 -0.51 -9.90
CA LYS A 176 11.59 0.42 -10.84
C LYS A 176 10.77 1.50 -10.12
N ASN A 177 10.37 1.25 -8.89
CA ASN A 177 9.48 2.11 -8.10
C ASN A 177 10.20 2.89 -7.00
N ARG A 178 11.50 3.18 -7.15
CA ARG A 178 12.28 3.96 -6.17
C ARG A 178 11.69 5.34 -5.94
N VAL A 179 11.71 5.80 -4.69
CA VAL A 179 11.10 7.07 -4.25
C VAL A 179 12.02 7.91 -3.37
N LEU A 180 13.02 7.29 -2.71
CA LEU A 180 13.87 7.99 -1.73
C LEU A 180 14.74 9.09 -2.36
N ASN A 181 15.11 8.93 -3.64
CA ASN A 181 15.89 9.93 -4.38
C ASN A 181 15.02 10.96 -5.10
N LYS A 182 13.68 10.94 -4.91
CA LYS A 182 12.77 11.87 -5.56
C LYS A 182 12.45 13.03 -4.60
N LYS A 183 12.51 14.24 -5.10
CA LYS A 183 12.04 15.42 -4.33
C LYS A 183 10.55 15.29 -4.05
N ILE A 184 10.20 15.27 -2.78
CA ILE A 184 8.81 15.43 -2.34
C ILE A 184 8.43 16.90 -2.52
N PRO A 185 7.23 17.26 -2.99
CA PRO A 185 6.81 18.63 -3.13
C PRO A 185 6.89 19.38 -1.80
N GLN A 186 7.56 20.54 -1.78
CA GLN A 186 7.81 21.32 -0.57
C GLN A 186 6.55 21.95 0.05
N ASN A 187 5.40 21.91 -0.62
CA ASN A 187 4.14 22.53 -0.17
C ASN A 187 3.26 21.56 0.66
N LEU A 188 3.84 20.52 1.22
CA LEU A 188 3.17 19.66 2.20
C LEU A 188 3.35 20.29 3.59
N LYS A 189 2.23 20.75 4.16
CA LYS A 189 2.17 21.11 5.58
C LYS A 189 2.03 19.87 6.44
#